data_be3779ee011fab7fd34090d5dd9cf4a1
#
_entry.id   be3779ee011fab7fd34090d5dd9cf4a1
#
_cell.length_a   1.000
_cell.length_b   1.000
_cell.length_c   1.000
_cell.angle_alpha   90.00
_cell.angle_beta   90.00
_cell.angle_gamma   90.00
#
_symmetry.space_group_name_H-M   'P 1'
#
loop_
_entity.id
_entity.type
_entity.pdbx_description
1 polymer ?
#
loop_
_entity_poly.entity_id
_entity_poly.type
_entity_poly.pdbx_seq_one_letter_code
_entity_poly.pdbx_strand_id
1 'polypeptide(L)'
;MPQTQIACPRCRQMITANVEQLFDVTGDPQAKQRLLSGLSNFARCPHCGYEGRLATPVVYHDADKELLLTFFPPELAVPINEQEKMLGPLIKQVMERLPADKRKGYLLKPQANLTYESMIEFILGKDGITPEMIKGQQERVGIVERLLQATVPDVRSELIKQNLKLFDEQFFALFSRLAQSAAASGQEPLARQMAEIQKQLLEETELGRSLKESVTELETASKALQEAGQNLTRETLLDFVLAAPNDARLRAYVSLARAGMDYVFFQTLSEKIDKAKGDEAKRLEGLREKLLDFTNEVDRQLEARYKQAQAFVENLLTQDDVAAATRARLDGFTQDVVDVVQTTLRQASEKNDYARMGKLQKIVEVLQEASTPPPEVAFIERLLDAPDEAGVEKMLEENAALVNEQFLEALGGLAAQMTAQDGKDEQTRMLAERLEAVHKTALKFSMKKNMGK
;
A
#
# COMPACT_ATOMS: atom_id res chain seq x y z
N MET A 1 1.96 26.44 -4.51
CA MET A 1 1.66 27.33 -3.35
C MET A 1 2.40 28.63 -3.53
N PRO A 2 1.79 29.81 -3.32
CA PRO A 2 2.48 31.09 -3.43
C PRO A 2 3.47 31.27 -2.27
N GLN A 3 4.69 31.65 -2.58
CA GLN A 3 5.65 32.08 -1.58
C GLN A 3 5.29 33.48 -1.09
N THR A 4 5.11 33.62 0.20
CA THR A 4 4.73 34.87 0.84
C THR A 4 5.80 35.27 1.87
N GLN A 5 6.09 36.58 1.96
CA GLN A 5 6.91 37.09 3.05
C GLN A 5 6.06 37.31 4.29
N ILE A 6 6.45 36.69 5.40
CA ILE A 6 5.74 36.77 6.68
C ILE A 6 6.74 37.02 7.81
N ALA A 7 6.33 37.74 8.83
CA ALA A 7 7.16 37.95 10.02
C ALA A 7 7.28 36.66 10.84
N CYS A 8 8.50 36.28 11.20
CA CYS A 8 8.74 35.15 12.09
C CYS A 8 8.03 35.33 13.44
N PRO A 9 7.27 34.35 13.93
CA PRO A 9 6.56 34.46 15.21
C PRO A 9 7.49 34.73 16.42
N ARG A 10 8.75 34.29 16.33
CA ARG A 10 9.69 34.42 17.45
C ARG A 10 10.57 35.67 17.39
N CYS A 11 11.20 35.97 16.24
CA CYS A 11 12.16 37.08 16.12
C CYS A 11 11.65 38.25 15.27
N ARG A 12 10.46 38.15 14.69
CA ARG A 12 9.80 39.19 13.84
C ARG A 12 10.57 39.55 12.55
N GLN A 13 11.67 38.87 12.23
CA GLN A 13 12.34 39.03 10.96
C GLN A 13 11.48 38.46 9.83
N MET A 14 11.51 39.12 8.66
CA MET A 14 10.77 38.64 7.49
C MET A 14 11.39 37.33 6.96
N ILE A 15 10.57 36.33 6.79
CA ILE A 15 10.92 35.04 6.23
C ILE A 15 10.01 34.71 5.06
N THR A 16 10.53 33.95 4.10
CA THR A 16 9.74 33.45 2.98
C THR A 16 9.14 32.11 3.38
N ALA A 17 7.82 31.97 3.28
CA ALA A 17 7.10 30.75 3.60
C ALA A 17 6.01 30.46 2.56
N ASN A 18 5.67 29.19 2.41
CA ASN A 18 4.50 28.78 1.64
C ASN A 18 3.27 28.90 2.53
N VAL A 19 2.38 29.84 2.21
CA VAL A 19 1.16 30.10 2.98
C VAL A 19 -0.05 29.72 2.14
N GLU A 20 -0.90 28.85 2.67
CA GLU A 20 -2.16 28.43 2.09
C GLU A 20 -3.29 28.72 3.09
N GLN A 21 -4.20 29.59 2.69
CA GLN A 21 -5.32 30.01 3.53
C GLN A 21 -6.65 29.38 3.10
N LEU A 22 -6.75 28.96 1.84
CA LEU A 22 -7.95 28.31 1.28
C LEU A 22 -7.64 26.88 0.86
N PHE A 23 -8.27 25.94 1.53
CA PHE A 23 -8.24 24.50 1.22
C PHE A 23 -9.59 24.09 0.63
N ASP A 24 -9.70 24.20 -0.69
CA ASP A 24 -10.93 23.91 -1.43
C ASP A 24 -10.81 22.54 -2.13
N VAL A 25 -11.38 21.50 -1.51
CA VAL A 25 -11.33 20.11 -2.00
C VAL A 25 -12.07 19.95 -3.33
N THR A 26 -13.09 20.79 -3.58
CA THR A 26 -13.86 20.73 -4.82
C THR A 26 -13.03 21.19 -6.03
N GLY A 27 -12.16 22.18 -5.83
CA GLY A 27 -11.26 22.67 -6.88
C GLY A 27 -9.91 21.93 -6.92
N ASP A 28 -9.49 21.38 -5.79
CA ASP A 28 -8.23 20.66 -5.63
C ASP A 28 -8.38 19.48 -4.64
N PRO A 29 -8.58 18.26 -5.12
CA PRO A 29 -8.76 17.08 -4.28
C PRO A 29 -7.62 16.84 -3.28
N GLN A 30 -6.40 17.33 -3.55
CA GLN A 30 -5.26 17.17 -2.65
C GLN A 30 -5.25 18.21 -1.50
N ALA A 31 -6.07 19.24 -1.56
CA ALA A 31 -6.13 20.29 -0.53
C ALA A 31 -6.38 19.71 0.87
N LYS A 32 -7.27 18.73 0.99
CA LYS A 32 -7.54 18.05 2.26
C LYS A 32 -6.31 17.32 2.81
N GLN A 33 -5.59 16.59 1.96
CA GLN A 33 -4.39 15.88 2.38
C GLN A 33 -3.30 16.84 2.85
N ARG A 34 -3.12 17.96 2.14
CA ARG A 34 -2.16 19.00 2.56
C ARG A 34 -2.53 19.61 3.91
N LEU A 35 -3.83 19.90 4.14
CA LEU A 35 -4.29 20.40 5.44
C LEU A 35 -4.03 19.37 6.56
N LEU A 36 -4.41 18.11 6.35
CA LEU A 36 -4.29 17.03 7.34
C LEU A 36 -2.83 16.62 7.62
N SER A 37 -1.91 16.81 6.66
CA SER A 37 -0.49 16.51 6.85
C SER A 37 0.16 17.34 7.97
N GLY A 38 -0.46 18.46 8.35
CA GLY A 38 0.09 19.39 9.33
C GLY A 38 1.29 20.21 8.85
N LEU A 39 1.76 19.94 7.61
CA LEU A 39 2.92 20.61 7.01
C LEU A 39 2.55 21.94 6.31
N SER A 40 1.26 22.18 6.07
CA SER A 40 0.78 23.45 5.52
C SER A 40 1.01 24.58 6.52
N ASN A 41 1.44 25.74 6.00
CA ASN A 41 1.75 26.91 6.81
C ASN A 41 2.85 26.68 7.87
N PHE A 42 3.77 25.76 7.59
CA PHE A 42 4.93 25.47 8.41
C PHE A 42 6.15 26.26 7.89
N ALA A 43 6.92 26.87 8.77
CA ALA A 43 8.11 27.60 8.38
C ALA A 43 9.27 27.36 9.32
N ARG A 44 10.47 27.44 8.75
CA ARG A 44 11.74 27.48 9.49
C ARG A 44 12.37 28.85 9.33
N CYS A 45 12.67 29.51 10.44
CA CYS A 45 13.33 30.82 10.41
C CYS A 45 14.84 30.65 10.34
N PRO A 46 15.51 31.18 9.30
CA PRO A 46 16.97 31.10 9.19
C PRO A 46 17.70 31.98 10.20
N HIS A 47 17.00 32.99 10.81
CA HIS A 47 17.61 33.95 11.73
C HIS A 47 17.65 33.48 13.19
N CYS A 48 16.60 32.76 13.64
CA CYS A 48 16.49 32.40 15.06
C CYS A 48 16.26 30.88 15.29
N GLY A 49 16.23 30.09 14.24
CA GLY A 49 15.99 28.63 14.32
C GLY A 49 14.57 28.26 14.73
N TYR A 50 13.59 29.23 14.70
CA TYR A 50 12.19 28.87 14.92
C TYR A 50 11.74 27.88 13.87
N GLU A 51 11.09 26.83 14.30
CA GLU A 51 10.49 25.81 13.44
C GLU A 51 9.09 25.49 13.96
N GLY A 52 8.08 25.78 13.14
CA GLY A 52 6.70 25.60 13.56
C GLY A 52 5.68 26.19 12.60
N ARG A 53 4.40 26.02 12.98
CA ARG A 53 3.27 26.53 12.20
C ARG A 53 3.16 28.06 12.35
N LEU A 54 2.86 28.68 11.22
CA LEU A 54 2.56 30.11 11.17
C LEU A 54 1.10 30.35 11.61
N ALA A 55 0.85 31.40 12.39
CA ALA A 55 -0.49 31.84 12.75
C ALA A 55 -1.19 32.39 11.49
N THR A 56 -1.96 31.58 10.81
CA THR A 56 -2.59 31.88 9.53
C THR A 56 -4.07 31.53 9.57
N PRO A 57 -4.99 32.46 9.20
CA PRO A 57 -6.39 32.13 9.03
C PRO A 57 -6.57 31.06 7.95
N VAL A 58 -7.50 30.12 8.18
CA VAL A 58 -7.77 29.00 7.29
C VAL A 58 -9.26 28.92 6.96
N VAL A 59 -9.55 28.73 5.68
CA VAL A 59 -10.87 28.34 5.17
C VAL A 59 -10.74 26.96 4.54
N TYR A 60 -11.57 26.02 4.98
CA TYR A 60 -11.70 24.69 4.39
C TYR A 60 -13.07 24.53 3.76
N HIS A 61 -13.10 24.03 2.52
CA HIS A 61 -14.33 23.81 1.79
C HIS A 61 -14.36 22.42 1.14
N ASP A 62 -15.52 21.76 1.26
CA ASP A 62 -15.82 20.45 0.63
C ASP A 62 -17.31 20.45 0.24
N ALA A 63 -17.59 20.61 -1.06
CA ALA A 63 -18.95 20.70 -1.57
C ALA A 63 -19.72 19.38 -1.44
N ASP A 64 -19.05 18.24 -1.56
CA ASP A 64 -19.68 16.91 -1.51
C ASP A 64 -20.17 16.58 -0.10
N LYS A 65 -19.51 17.14 0.92
CA LYS A 65 -19.88 17.00 2.34
C LYS A 65 -20.64 18.22 2.89
N GLU A 66 -20.91 19.20 2.05
CA GLU A 66 -21.56 20.47 2.42
C GLU A 66 -20.85 21.19 3.59
N LEU A 67 -19.50 21.23 3.54
CA LEU A 67 -18.67 21.83 4.57
C LEU A 67 -18.07 23.15 4.12
N LEU A 68 -18.23 24.17 4.95
CA LEU A 68 -17.47 25.42 4.91
C LEU A 68 -17.01 25.75 6.32
N LEU A 69 -15.75 25.47 6.61
CA LEU A 69 -15.16 25.65 7.94
C LEU A 69 -14.19 26.81 7.94
N THR A 70 -14.12 27.52 9.05
CA THR A 70 -13.16 28.61 9.24
C THR A 70 -12.41 28.43 10.55
N PHE A 71 -11.13 28.73 10.52
CA PHE A 71 -10.28 28.84 11.70
C PHE A 71 -9.53 30.17 11.66
N PHE A 72 -9.55 30.93 12.75
CA PHE A 72 -8.78 32.14 12.89
C PHE A 72 -7.88 32.03 14.13
N PRO A 73 -6.52 32.11 13.96
CA PRO A 73 -5.59 31.93 15.07
C PRO A 73 -5.80 33.03 16.14
N PRO A 74 -6.06 32.66 17.40
CA PRO A 74 -6.26 33.61 18.47
C PRO A 74 -4.99 34.44 18.77
N GLU A 75 -3.81 33.94 18.43
CA GLU A 75 -2.52 34.60 18.59
C GLU A 75 -2.41 35.91 17.79
N LEU A 76 -3.22 36.05 16.74
CA LEU A 76 -3.26 37.29 15.93
C LEU A 76 -3.98 38.46 16.66
N ALA A 77 -4.74 38.16 17.72
CA ALA A 77 -5.44 39.13 18.55
C ALA A 77 -6.27 40.15 17.73
N VAL A 78 -6.91 39.71 16.63
CA VAL A 78 -7.67 40.54 15.69
C VAL A 78 -9.15 40.56 16.10
N PRO A 79 -9.83 41.72 16.15
CA PRO A 79 -11.27 41.83 16.43
C PRO A 79 -12.11 41.06 15.39
N ILE A 80 -13.29 40.57 15.80
CA ILE A 80 -14.15 39.70 14.96
C ILE A 80 -14.51 40.37 13.63
N ASN A 81 -14.83 41.65 13.61
CA ASN A 81 -15.14 42.38 12.38
C ASN A 81 -13.97 42.43 11.38
N GLU A 82 -12.74 42.44 11.85
CA GLU A 82 -11.56 42.38 10.99
C GLU A 82 -11.27 40.93 10.55
N GLN A 83 -11.56 39.92 11.40
CA GLN A 83 -11.47 38.50 11.00
C GLN A 83 -12.41 38.21 9.84
N GLU A 84 -13.65 38.73 9.89
CA GLU A 84 -14.63 38.61 8.82
C GLU A 84 -14.13 39.26 7.51
N LYS A 85 -13.47 40.40 7.58
CA LYS A 85 -12.87 41.05 6.40
C LYS A 85 -11.72 40.22 5.79
N MET A 86 -10.99 39.48 6.59
CA MET A 86 -9.90 38.63 6.11
C MET A 86 -10.42 37.31 5.52
N LEU A 87 -11.43 36.71 6.13
CA LEU A 87 -11.99 35.43 5.68
C LEU A 87 -12.98 35.59 4.52
N GLY A 88 -13.71 36.75 4.47
CA GLY A 88 -14.75 37.02 3.48
C GLY A 88 -14.31 36.85 2.02
N PRO A 89 -13.16 37.40 1.60
CA PRO A 89 -12.63 37.18 0.23
C PRO A 89 -12.37 35.73 -0.12
N LEU A 90 -11.88 34.90 0.84
CA LEU A 90 -11.62 33.47 0.64
C LEU A 90 -12.94 32.70 0.47
N ILE A 91 -13.94 33.00 1.29
CA ILE A 91 -15.28 32.43 1.19
C ILE A 91 -15.94 32.82 -0.13
N LYS A 92 -15.82 34.09 -0.53
CA LYS A 92 -16.33 34.58 -1.82
C LYS A 92 -15.68 33.83 -2.99
N GLN A 93 -14.39 33.60 -2.93
CA GLN A 93 -13.65 32.82 -3.96
C GLN A 93 -14.20 31.39 -4.09
N VAL A 94 -14.53 30.73 -2.98
CA VAL A 94 -15.21 29.42 -2.99
C VAL A 94 -16.56 29.53 -3.70
N MET A 95 -17.38 30.49 -3.32
CA MET A 95 -18.72 30.68 -3.89
C MET A 95 -18.70 30.97 -5.40
N GLU A 96 -17.72 31.74 -5.85
CA GLU A 96 -17.57 32.10 -7.27
C GLU A 96 -17.12 30.90 -8.14
N ARG A 97 -16.29 30.02 -7.58
CA ARG A 97 -15.80 28.83 -8.28
C ARG A 97 -16.85 27.72 -8.39
N LEU A 98 -17.81 27.69 -7.46
CA LEU A 98 -18.83 26.65 -7.48
C LEU A 98 -19.87 26.87 -8.58
N PRO A 99 -20.26 25.82 -9.33
CA PRO A 99 -21.42 25.82 -10.20
C PRO A 99 -22.69 26.19 -9.42
N ALA A 100 -23.65 26.82 -10.11
CA ALA A 100 -24.86 27.36 -9.46
C ALA A 100 -25.69 26.27 -8.75
N ASP A 101 -25.74 25.08 -9.31
CA ASP A 101 -26.42 23.89 -8.79
C ASP A 101 -25.79 23.34 -7.50
N LYS A 102 -24.49 23.57 -7.28
CA LYS A 102 -23.75 23.16 -6.08
C LYS A 102 -23.75 24.22 -4.97
N ARG A 103 -24.29 25.42 -5.21
CA ARG A 103 -24.40 26.49 -4.21
C ARG A 103 -25.59 26.25 -3.28
N LYS A 104 -25.30 25.73 -2.08
CA LYS A 104 -26.31 25.39 -1.07
C LYS A 104 -26.23 26.29 0.18
N GLY A 105 -27.20 26.19 1.08
CA GLY A 105 -27.34 27.03 2.26
C GLY A 105 -26.19 27.00 3.26
N TYR A 106 -25.36 25.92 3.29
CA TYR A 106 -24.18 25.82 4.16
C TYR A 106 -23.14 26.92 3.87
N LEU A 107 -23.08 27.44 2.65
CA LEU A 107 -22.15 28.49 2.24
C LEU A 107 -22.46 29.81 2.92
N LEU A 108 -23.72 30.03 3.38
CA LEU A 108 -24.16 31.23 4.05
C LEU A 108 -23.89 31.22 5.56
N LYS A 109 -23.51 30.07 6.10
CA LYS A 109 -23.24 29.90 7.54
C LYS A 109 -21.92 29.10 7.73
N PRO A 110 -20.77 29.74 7.47
CA PRO A 110 -19.49 29.12 7.74
C PRO A 110 -19.39 28.68 9.20
N GLN A 111 -18.95 27.47 9.45
CA GLN A 111 -18.75 26.96 10.80
C GLN A 111 -17.38 27.42 11.31
N ALA A 112 -17.35 28.28 12.31
CA ALA A 112 -16.13 28.70 12.96
C ALA A 112 -15.63 27.66 13.96
N ASN A 113 -14.34 27.35 13.91
CA ASN A 113 -13.65 26.44 14.83
C ASN A 113 -12.71 27.27 15.71
N LEU A 114 -12.70 26.98 17.01
CA LEU A 114 -11.89 27.72 18.00
C LEU A 114 -10.41 27.35 17.94
N THR A 115 -10.11 26.10 17.58
CA THR A 115 -8.75 25.60 17.43
C THR A 115 -8.57 24.93 16.08
N TYR A 116 -7.33 24.85 15.63
CA TYR A 116 -6.99 24.12 14.41
C TYR A 116 -7.31 22.64 14.55
N GLU A 117 -7.03 22.08 15.72
CA GLU A 117 -7.29 20.67 16.06
C GLU A 117 -8.78 20.35 15.97
N SER A 118 -9.65 21.21 16.53
CA SER A 118 -11.12 21.00 16.44
C SER A 118 -11.64 21.05 15.01
N MET A 119 -11.03 21.88 14.15
CA MET A 119 -11.36 21.88 12.71
C MET A 119 -10.94 20.58 12.04
N ILE A 120 -9.74 20.05 12.34
CA ILE A 120 -9.26 18.77 11.82
C ILE A 120 -10.15 17.63 12.30
N GLU A 121 -10.47 17.58 13.60
CA GLU A 121 -11.37 16.58 14.17
C GLU A 121 -12.76 16.60 13.49
N PHE A 122 -13.28 17.80 13.23
CA PHE A 122 -14.56 17.94 12.54
C PHE A 122 -14.52 17.41 11.11
N ILE A 123 -13.44 17.71 10.35
CA ILE A 123 -13.23 17.18 9.00
C ILE A 123 -13.13 15.65 9.02
N LEU A 124 -12.33 15.10 9.93
CA LEU A 124 -12.14 13.65 10.09
C LEU A 124 -13.43 12.96 10.54
N GLY A 125 -14.20 13.59 11.44
CA GLY A 125 -15.50 13.10 11.88
C GLY A 125 -16.51 12.96 10.73
N LYS A 126 -16.47 13.86 9.74
CA LYS A 126 -17.27 13.74 8.51
C LYS A 126 -16.78 12.66 7.56
N ASP A 127 -15.57 12.15 7.77
CA ASP A 127 -15.04 10.94 7.10
C ASP A 127 -15.36 9.66 7.88
N GLY A 128 -16.04 9.76 9.01
CA GLY A 128 -16.32 8.61 9.89
C GLY A 128 -15.18 8.28 10.85
N ILE A 129 -14.14 9.13 10.94
CA ILE A 129 -13.04 8.96 11.87
C ILE A 129 -13.37 9.67 13.17
N THR A 130 -13.61 8.90 14.23
CA THR A 130 -13.99 9.45 15.55
C THR A 130 -12.76 9.84 16.37
N PRO A 131 -12.94 10.71 17.39
CA PRO A 131 -11.86 11.06 18.33
C PRO A 131 -11.27 9.79 19.03
N GLU A 132 -12.11 8.80 19.32
CA GLU A 132 -11.67 7.53 19.91
C GLU A 132 -10.77 6.75 18.96
N MET A 133 -11.06 6.75 17.66
CA MET A 133 -10.21 6.11 16.64
C MET A 133 -8.85 6.83 16.54
N ILE A 134 -8.85 8.16 16.59
CA ILE A 134 -7.61 8.97 16.57
C ILE A 134 -6.78 8.65 17.82
N LYS A 135 -7.40 8.65 19.00
CA LYS A 135 -6.75 8.32 20.26
C LYS A 135 -6.18 6.89 20.24
N GLY A 136 -6.98 5.92 19.81
CA GLY A 136 -6.52 4.54 19.69
C GLY A 136 -5.31 4.40 18.75
N GLN A 137 -5.29 5.14 17.64
CA GLN A 137 -4.13 5.16 16.74
C GLN A 137 -2.89 5.79 17.40
N GLN A 138 -3.06 6.89 18.15
CA GLN A 138 -1.96 7.52 18.90
C GLN A 138 -1.41 6.59 19.99
N GLU A 139 -2.27 5.87 20.70
CA GLU A 139 -1.87 4.89 21.70
C GLU A 139 -1.07 3.74 21.08
N ARG A 140 -1.48 3.25 19.88
CA ARG A 140 -0.74 2.21 19.14
C ARG A 140 0.63 2.70 18.66
N VAL A 141 0.74 3.92 18.18
CA VAL A 141 2.05 4.52 17.81
C VAL A 141 2.93 4.66 19.05
N GLY A 142 2.38 5.18 20.15
CA GLY A 142 3.12 5.35 21.40
C GLY A 142 3.62 4.04 22.00
N ILE A 143 2.87 2.92 21.86
CA ILE A 143 3.36 1.62 22.33
C ILE A 143 4.46 1.07 21.41
N VAL A 144 4.41 1.29 20.10
CA VAL A 144 5.51 0.92 19.18
C VAL A 144 6.79 1.65 19.57
N GLU A 145 6.74 2.95 19.83
CA GLU A 145 7.90 3.74 20.24
C GLU A 145 8.51 3.20 21.57
N ARG A 146 7.66 2.90 22.56
CA ARG A 146 8.12 2.32 23.84
C ARG A 146 8.75 0.94 23.66
N LEU A 147 8.21 0.09 22.80
CA LEU A 147 8.79 -1.22 22.47
C LEU A 147 10.15 -1.08 21.78
N LEU A 148 10.32 -0.11 20.91
CA LEU A 148 11.59 0.19 20.24
C LEU A 148 12.64 0.75 21.23
N GLN A 149 12.23 1.56 22.21
CA GLN A 149 13.12 2.07 23.25
C GLN A 149 13.54 1.00 24.28
N ALA A 150 12.71 -0.02 24.48
CA ALA A 150 13.00 -1.13 25.37
C ALA A 150 13.99 -2.11 24.72
N THR A 151 15.29 -1.97 25.05
CA THR A 151 16.36 -2.82 24.50
C THR A 151 16.39 -4.23 25.09
N VAL A 152 15.87 -4.41 26.31
CA VAL A 152 15.88 -5.68 27.06
C VAL A 152 14.58 -6.44 26.80
N PRO A 153 14.62 -7.74 26.39
CA PRO A 153 13.43 -8.53 26.10
C PRO A 153 12.43 -8.62 27.27
N ASP A 154 12.91 -8.77 28.50
CA ASP A 154 12.04 -8.87 29.70
C ASP A 154 11.24 -7.58 29.92
N VAL A 155 11.83 -6.42 29.65
CA VAL A 155 11.14 -5.12 29.75
C VAL A 155 10.07 -5.02 28.67
N ARG A 156 10.33 -5.52 27.45
CA ARG A 156 9.32 -5.61 26.38
C ARG A 156 8.18 -6.54 26.77
N SER A 157 8.48 -7.71 27.35
CA SER A 157 7.45 -8.64 27.83
C SER A 157 6.52 -8.00 28.86
N GLU A 158 7.08 -7.21 29.77
CA GLU A 158 6.26 -6.50 30.76
C GLU A 158 5.39 -5.41 30.11
N LEU A 159 5.94 -4.65 29.16
CA LEU A 159 5.17 -3.67 28.37
C LEU A 159 4.03 -4.34 27.57
N ILE A 160 4.28 -5.52 27.01
CA ILE A 160 3.27 -6.29 26.27
C ILE A 160 2.16 -6.72 27.21
N LYS A 161 2.47 -7.31 28.38
CA LYS A 161 1.49 -7.76 29.37
C LYS A 161 0.61 -6.63 29.88
N GLN A 162 1.19 -5.45 30.12
CA GLN A 162 0.46 -4.29 30.64
C GLN A 162 -0.46 -3.65 29.59
N ASN A 163 -0.24 -3.90 28.31
CA ASN A 163 -0.95 -3.24 27.20
C ASN A 163 -1.64 -4.22 26.25
N LEU A 164 -2.01 -5.42 26.69
CA LEU A 164 -2.59 -6.49 25.84
C LEU A 164 -3.75 -6.03 24.95
N LYS A 165 -4.57 -5.09 25.42
CA LYS A 165 -5.72 -4.56 24.65
C LYS A 165 -5.34 -3.74 23.43
N LEU A 166 -4.11 -3.24 23.35
CA LEU A 166 -3.63 -2.45 22.22
C LEU A 166 -3.12 -3.33 21.07
N PHE A 167 -2.82 -4.61 21.33
CA PHE A 167 -2.30 -5.54 20.32
C PHE A 167 -3.42 -6.21 19.55
N ASP A 168 -4.23 -5.38 18.89
CA ASP A 168 -5.31 -5.76 17.99
C ASP A 168 -4.83 -5.86 16.51
N GLU A 169 -5.73 -6.21 15.59
CA GLU A 169 -5.41 -6.29 14.16
C GLU A 169 -4.85 -4.99 13.59
N GLN A 170 -5.36 -3.84 14.05
CA GLN A 170 -4.90 -2.53 13.59
C GLN A 170 -3.46 -2.26 14.05
N PHE A 171 -3.10 -2.68 15.27
CA PHE A 171 -1.72 -2.62 15.76
C PHE A 171 -0.78 -3.48 14.91
N PHE A 172 -1.13 -4.74 14.66
CA PHE A 172 -0.30 -5.64 13.85
C PHE A 172 -0.14 -5.14 12.42
N ALA A 173 -1.20 -4.58 11.81
CA ALA A 173 -1.14 -3.96 10.50
C ALA A 173 -0.23 -2.71 10.48
N LEU A 174 -0.32 -1.85 11.49
CA LEU A 174 0.56 -0.68 11.66
C LEU A 174 2.02 -1.13 11.82
N PHE A 175 2.28 -2.05 12.74
CA PHE A 175 3.61 -2.54 13.04
C PHE A 175 4.28 -3.18 11.81
N SER A 176 3.56 -4.04 11.08
CA SER A 176 4.05 -4.66 9.85
C SER A 176 4.41 -3.63 8.78
N ARG A 177 3.60 -2.59 8.61
CA ARG A 177 3.86 -1.51 7.66
C ARG A 177 5.11 -0.71 8.01
N LEU A 178 5.29 -0.40 9.30
CA LEU A 178 6.49 0.30 9.78
C LEU A 178 7.74 -0.57 9.59
N ALA A 179 7.67 -1.87 9.89
CA ALA A 179 8.78 -2.81 9.68
C ALA A 179 9.16 -2.93 8.18
N GLN A 180 8.18 -3.03 7.29
CA GLN A 180 8.40 -3.05 5.84
C GLN A 180 9.02 -1.73 5.35
N SER A 181 8.55 -0.58 5.85
CA SER A 181 9.10 0.72 5.51
C SER A 181 10.57 0.86 5.96
N ALA A 182 10.91 0.39 7.16
CA ALA A 182 12.28 0.39 7.66
C ALA A 182 13.21 -0.47 6.79
N ALA A 183 12.74 -1.67 6.39
CA ALA A 183 13.47 -2.56 5.50
C ALA A 183 13.67 -1.95 4.10
N ALA A 184 12.61 -1.39 3.51
CA ALA A 184 12.66 -0.76 2.18
C ALA A 184 13.54 0.50 2.15
N SER A 185 13.66 1.23 3.28
CA SER A 185 14.51 2.41 3.42
C SER A 185 15.98 2.10 3.76
N GLY A 186 16.38 0.81 3.77
CA GLY A 186 17.75 0.39 4.11
C GLY A 186 18.14 0.62 5.56
N GLN A 187 17.19 0.83 6.48
CA GLN A 187 17.45 1.01 7.92
C GLN A 187 17.61 -0.35 8.61
N GLU A 188 18.63 -1.12 8.20
CA GLU A 188 18.83 -2.49 8.69
C GLU A 188 18.80 -2.67 10.21
N PRO A 189 19.44 -1.81 11.04
CA PRO A 189 19.38 -1.98 12.49
C PRO A 189 17.96 -1.90 13.05
N LEU A 190 17.16 -0.94 12.53
CA LEU A 190 15.76 -0.77 12.92
C LEU A 190 14.90 -1.95 12.42
N ALA A 191 15.10 -2.39 11.18
CA ALA A 191 14.38 -3.54 10.62
C ALA A 191 14.65 -4.83 11.42
N ARG A 192 15.89 -5.08 11.84
CA ARG A 192 16.26 -6.22 12.71
C ARG A 192 15.60 -6.12 14.07
N GLN A 193 15.64 -4.94 14.70
CA GLN A 193 15.00 -4.72 16.01
C GLN A 193 13.48 -4.93 15.91
N MET A 194 12.83 -4.43 14.86
CA MET A 194 11.41 -4.64 14.64
C MET A 194 11.08 -6.12 14.41
N ALA A 195 11.93 -6.87 13.70
CA ALA A 195 11.74 -8.32 13.52
C ALA A 195 11.79 -9.09 14.84
N GLU A 196 12.71 -8.72 15.76
CA GLU A 196 12.79 -9.31 17.11
C GLU A 196 11.52 -9.01 17.94
N ILE A 197 11.07 -7.75 17.91
CA ILE A 197 9.83 -7.34 18.59
C ILE A 197 8.63 -8.08 18.00
N GLN A 198 8.55 -8.19 16.68
CA GLN A 198 7.46 -8.94 16.00
C GLN A 198 7.43 -10.39 16.45
N LYS A 199 8.58 -11.06 16.50
CA LYS A 199 8.68 -12.43 17.00
C LYS A 199 8.14 -12.54 18.42
N GLN A 200 8.51 -11.63 19.30
CA GLN A 200 8.05 -11.60 20.69
C GLN A 200 6.53 -11.36 20.80
N LEU A 201 5.99 -10.42 20.02
CA LEU A 201 4.55 -10.15 19.92
C LEU A 201 3.75 -11.38 19.44
N LEU A 202 4.28 -12.12 18.45
CA LEU A 202 3.66 -13.34 17.95
C LEU A 202 3.63 -14.47 19.00
N GLU A 203 4.56 -14.47 19.94
CA GLU A 203 4.64 -15.49 21.01
C GLU A 203 3.87 -15.10 22.26
N GLU A 204 3.83 -13.81 22.62
CA GLU A 204 3.32 -13.36 23.90
C GLU A 204 1.88 -12.85 23.87
N THR A 205 1.35 -12.47 22.70
CA THR A 205 -0.06 -12.03 22.57
C THR A 205 -0.97 -13.14 22.06
N GLU A 206 -2.27 -13.08 22.37
CA GLU A 206 -3.25 -14.04 21.88
C GLU A 206 -3.41 -13.95 20.37
N LEU A 207 -3.63 -12.74 19.86
CA LEU A 207 -3.73 -12.51 18.41
C LEU A 207 -2.43 -12.88 17.68
N GLY A 208 -1.27 -12.59 18.29
CA GLY A 208 0.02 -12.97 17.72
C GLY A 208 0.16 -14.49 17.54
N ARG A 209 -0.22 -15.27 18.55
CA ARG A 209 -0.21 -16.74 18.46
C ARG A 209 -1.17 -17.24 17.39
N SER A 210 -2.37 -16.65 17.30
CA SER A 210 -3.34 -16.99 16.26
C SER A 210 -2.84 -16.65 14.85
N LEU A 211 -2.16 -15.51 14.67
CA LEU A 211 -1.53 -15.16 13.40
C LEU A 211 -0.39 -16.13 13.03
N LYS A 212 0.46 -16.48 13.98
CA LYS A 212 1.54 -17.46 13.79
C LYS A 212 0.98 -18.84 13.39
N GLU A 213 -0.07 -19.31 14.08
CA GLU A 213 -0.76 -20.54 13.75
C GLU A 213 -1.34 -20.46 12.33
N SER A 214 -2.00 -19.36 11.98
CA SER A 214 -2.61 -19.17 10.65
C SER A 214 -1.57 -19.24 9.53
N VAL A 215 -0.38 -18.63 9.71
CA VAL A 215 0.72 -18.72 8.74
C VAL A 215 1.22 -20.16 8.61
N THR A 216 1.48 -20.84 9.71
CA THR A 216 1.96 -22.24 9.71
C THR A 216 0.95 -23.17 9.04
N GLU A 217 -0.34 -22.97 9.33
CA GLU A 217 -1.41 -23.76 8.73
C GLU A 217 -1.60 -23.46 7.25
N LEU A 218 -1.40 -22.20 6.83
CA LEU A 218 -1.42 -21.81 5.42
C LEU A 218 -0.27 -22.46 4.63
N GLU A 219 0.95 -22.42 5.17
CA GLU A 219 2.12 -23.07 4.55
C GLU A 219 1.90 -24.58 4.40
N THR A 220 1.37 -25.22 5.45
CA THR A 220 1.10 -26.66 5.44
C THR A 220 -0.01 -27.02 4.44
N ALA A 221 -1.08 -26.21 4.39
CA ALA A 221 -2.16 -26.41 3.42
C ALA A 221 -1.64 -26.20 1.98
N SER A 222 -0.85 -25.15 1.75
CA SER A 222 -0.24 -24.89 0.45
C SER A 222 0.61 -26.04 -0.03
N LYS A 223 1.48 -26.58 0.85
CA LYS A 223 2.32 -27.75 0.54
C LYS A 223 1.47 -28.98 0.19
N ALA A 224 0.44 -29.27 0.97
CA ALA A 224 -0.45 -30.41 0.69
C ALA A 224 -1.18 -30.27 -0.66
N LEU A 225 -1.63 -29.07 -1.01
CA LEU A 225 -2.27 -28.81 -2.30
C LEU A 225 -1.28 -28.88 -3.47
N GLN A 226 -0.04 -28.43 -3.29
CA GLN A 226 1.04 -28.54 -4.28
C GLN A 226 1.44 -30.00 -4.51
N GLU A 227 1.59 -30.80 -3.47
CA GLU A 227 1.89 -32.22 -3.55
C GLU A 227 0.79 -33.01 -4.26
N ALA A 228 -0.47 -32.64 -4.08
CA ALA A 228 -1.58 -33.21 -4.84
C ALA A 228 -1.52 -32.86 -6.34
N GLY A 229 -1.02 -31.67 -6.68
CA GLY A 229 -0.77 -31.23 -8.05
C GLY A 229 -1.93 -31.49 -9.01
N GLN A 230 -1.68 -32.25 -10.09
CA GLN A 230 -2.71 -32.63 -11.08
C GLN A 230 -3.78 -33.58 -10.52
N ASN A 231 -3.55 -34.23 -9.38
CA ASN A 231 -4.52 -35.11 -8.70
C ASN A 231 -5.45 -34.34 -7.75
N LEU A 232 -5.38 -33.02 -7.71
CA LEU A 232 -6.27 -32.19 -6.90
C LEU A 232 -7.66 -32.15 -7.53
N THR A 233 -8.50 -33.10 -7.14
CA THR A 233 -9.92 -33.18 -7.50
C THR A 233 -10.78 -32.60 -6.38
N ARG A 234 -12.11 -32.45 -6.62
CA ARG A 234 -13.07 -32.05 -5.58
C ARG A 234 -13.10 -33.05 -4.43
N GLU A 235 -13.01 -34.35 -4.73
CA GLU A 235 -12.95 -35.41 -3.72
C GLU A 235 -11.69 -35.31 -2.87
N THR A 236 -10.53 -35.15 -3.50
CA THR A 236 -9.25 -34.97 -2.77
C THR A 236 -9.28 -33.73 -1.90
N LEU A 237 -9.82 -32.61 -2.42
CA LEU A 237 -9.98 -31.38 -1.65
C LEU A 237 -10.94 -31.59 -0.46
N LEU A 238 -12.04 -32.31 -0.65
CA LEU A 238 -12.96 -32.66 0.43
C LEU A 238 -12.28 -33.52 1.50
N ASP A 239 -11.44 -34.48 1.11
CA ASP A 239 -10.71 -35.31 2.05
C ASP A 239 -9.71 -34.47 2.88
N PHE A 240 -9.00 -33.52 2.27
CA PHE A 240 -8.16 -32.55 3.01
C PHE A 240 -8.97 -31.73 4.02
N VAL A 241 -10.15 -31.27 3.62
CA VAL A 241 -11.03 -30.48 4.49
C VAL A 241 -11.57 -31.34 5.65
N LEU A 242 -11.95 -32.61 5.39
CA LEU A 242 -12.43 -33.54 6.41
C LEU A 242 -11.35 -33.93 7.42
N ALA A 243 -10.07 -33.96 6.99
CA ALA A 243 -8.92 -34.27 7.80
C ALA A 243 -8.30 -33.04 8.50
N ALA A 244 -8.81 -31.84 8.26
CA ALA A 244 -8.26 -30.62 8.86
C ALA A 244 -8.32 -30.66 10.39
N PRO A 245 -7.20 -30.41 11.10
CA PRO A 245 -7.14 -30.55 12.55
C PRO A 245 -7.81 -29.40 13.30
N ASN A 246 -7.92 -28.22 12.66
CA ASN A 246 -8.42 -26.99 13.28
C ASN A 246 -9.02 -26.03 12.25
N ASP A 247 -9.66 -24.96 12.73
CA ASP A 247 -10.30 -23.94 11.89
C ASP A 247 -9.28 -23.12 11.06
N ALA A 248 -8.05 -22.94 11.54
CA ALA A 248 -7.00 -22.24 10.79
C ALA A 248 -6.61 -23.00 9.52
N ARG A 249 -6.49 -24.35 9.59
CA ARG A 249 -6.27 -25.21 8.42
C ARG A 249 -7.45 -25.19 7.45
N LEU A 250 -8.69 -25.20 7.97
CA LEU A 250 -9.88 -25.06 7.14
C LEU A 250 -9.91 -23.73 6.38
N ARG A 251 -9.64 -22.61 7.07
CA ARG A 251 -9.53 -21.29 6.46
C ARG A 251 -8.42 -21.24 5.39
N ALA A 252 -7.30 -21.90 5.64
CA ALA A 252 -6.20 -21.99 4.68
C ALA A 252 -6.65 -22.74 3.39
N TYR A 253 -7.31 -23.88 3.50
CA TYR A 253 -7.84 -24.58 2.32
C TYR A 253 -8.88 -23.76 1.57
N VAL A 254 -9.79 -23.07 2.29
CA VAL A 254 -10.78 -22.19 1.67
C VAL A 254 -10.08 -21.05 0.91
N SER A 255 -9.10 -20.39 1.51
CA SER A 255 -8.38 -19.30 0.88
C SER A 255 -7.60 -19.72 -0.37
N LEU A 256 -6.95 -20.89 -0.33
CA LEU A 256 -6.09 -21.39 -1.41
C LEU A 256 -6.88 -22.07 -2.53
N ALA A 257 -7.98 -22.74 -2.22
CA ALA A 257 -8.72 -23.60 -3.15
C ALA A 257 -10.20 -23.24 -3.27
N ARG A 258 -10.58 -21.95 -3.01
CA ARG A 258 -11.99 -21.48 -3.06
C ARG A 258 -12.69 -21.87 -4.36
N ALA A 259 -12.02 -21.78 -5.49
CA ALA A 259 -12.59 -22.13 -6.79
C ALA A 259 -13.00 -23.61 -6.92
N GLY A 260 -12.36 -24.50 -6.18
CA GLY A 260 -12.71 -25.91 -6.13
C GLY A 260 -13.89 -26.24 -5.22
N MET A 261 -14.32 -25.29 -4.37
CA MET A 261 -15.43 -25.46 -3.43
C MET A 261 -16.73 -24.91 -4.04
N ASP A 262 -17.15 -25.50 -5.14
CA ASP A 262 -18.35 -25.17 -5.89
C ASP A 262 -19.60 -25.94 -5.39
N TYR A 263 -20.72 -25.81 -6.11
CA TYR A 263 -21.96 -26.52 -5.78
C TYR A 263 -21.76 -28.03 -5.65
N VAL A 264 -20.98 -28.64 -6.55
CA VAL A 264 -20.76 -30.10 -6.56
C VAL A 264 -19.95 -30.54 -5.34
N PHE A 265 -18.98 -29.74 -4.90
CA PHE A 265 -18.23 -29.99 -3.67
C PHE A 265 -19.17 -30.05 -2.45
N PHE A 266 -20.04 -29.04 -2.29
CA PHE A 266 -21.01 -29.01 -1.18
C PHE A 266 -22.10 -30.07 -1.28
N GLN A 267 -22.49 -30.46 -2.50
CA GLN A 267 -23.37 -31.58 -2.73
C GLN A 267 -22.76 -32.90 -2.23
N THR A 268 -21.49 -33.16 -2.61
CA THR A 268 -20.75 -34.35 -2.16
C THR A 268 -20.64 -34.41 -0.62
N LEU A 269 -20.36 -33.25 0.01
CA LEU A 269 -20.34 -33.15 1.47
C LEU A 269 -21.69 -33.44 2.06
N SER A 270 -22.79 -32.93 1.46
CA SER A 270 -24.16 -33.20 1.93
C SER A 270 -24.54 -34.68 1.83
N GLU A 271 -24.13 -35.35 0.73
CA GLU A 271 -24.32 -36.78 0.58
C GLU A 271 -23.57 -37.62 1.63
N LYS A 272 -22.37 -37.15 2.07
CA LYS A 272 -21.64 -37.78 3.18
C LYS A 272 -22.35 -37.54 4.51
N ILE A 273 -22.96 -36.40 4.74
CA ILE A 273 -23.78 -36.08 5.94
C ILE A 273 -24.97 -36.99 6.00
N ASP A 274 -25.72 -37.19 4.90
CA ASP A 274 -26.92 -38.01 4.83
C ASP A 274 -26.63 -39.49 5.13
N LYS A 275 -25.42 -39.95 4.83
CA LYS A 275 -24.93 -41.32 5.10
C LYS A 275 -24.42 -41.51 6.52
N ALA A 276 -23.97 -40.44 7.16
CA ALA A 276 -23.43 -40.44 8.52
C ALA A 276 -24.53 -40.57 9.57
N LYS A 277 -24.20 -41.06 10.77
CA LYS A 277 -25.15 -41.23 11.88
C LYS A 277 -24.55 -40.70 13.18
N GLY A 278 -25.46 -40.24 14.08
CA GLY A 278 -25.07 -39.84 15.42
C GLY A 278 -24.12 -38.63 15.44
N ASP A 279 -23.06 -38.75 16.21
CA ASP A 279 -22.11 -37.63 16.40
C ASP A 279 -21.29 -37.26 15.15
N GLU A 280 -21.08 -38.25 14.25
CA GLU A 280 -20.39 -37.99 12.97
C GLU A 280 -21.24 -37.10 12.05
N ALA A 281 -22.56 -37.33 11.98
CA ALA A 281 -23.47 -36.46 11.22
C ALA A 281 -23.41 -35.01 11.75
N LYS A 282 -23.49 -34.84 13.06
CA LYS A 282 -23.39 -33.51 13.69
C LYS A 282 -22.06 -32.83 13.43
N ARG A 283 -20.95 -33.59 13.46
CA ARG A 283 -19.62 -33.08 13.16
C ARG A 283 -19.53 -32.55 11.72
N LEU A 284 -20.04 -33.31 10.77
CA LEU A 284 -20.03 -32.94 9.35
C LEU A 284 -20.99 -31.79 9.06
N GLU A 285 -22.13 -31.69 9.71
CA GLU A 285 -23.05 -30.55 9.65
C GLU A 285 -22.36 -29.27 10.15
N GLY A 286 -21.72 -29.31 11.32
CA GLY A 286 -20.98 -28.17 11.85
C GLY A 286 -19.77 -27.77 10.96
N LEU A 287 -19.11 -28.74 10.35
CA LEU A 287 -18.05 -28.48 9.37
C LEU A 287 -18.62 -27.76 8.13
N ARG A 288 -19.79 -28.21 7.61
CA ARG A 288 -20.43 -27.56 6.46
C ARG A 288 -20.80 -26.11 6.77
N GLU A 289 -21.34 -25.82 7.94
CA GLU A 289 -21.66 -24.46 8.37
C GLU A 289 -20.43 -23.58 8.40
N LYS A 290 -19.35 -24.06 9.03
CA LYS A 290 -18.06 -23.32 9.05
C LYS A 290 -17.50 -23.06 7.65
N LEU A 291 -17.56 -24.06 6.78
CA LEU A 291 -17.09 -23.89 5.40
C LEU A 291 -17.92 -22.87 4.63
N LEU A 292 -19.24 -22.86 4.81
CA LEU A 292 -20.12 -21.84 4.20
C LEU A 292 -19.79 -20.45 4.72
N ASP A 293 -19.54 -20.29 6.02
CA ASP A 293 -19.14 -19.00 6.59
C ASP A 293 -17.78 -18.53 6.03
N PHE A 294 -16.78 -19.41 5.98
CA PHE A 294 -15.46 -19.08 5.47
C PHE A 294 -15.46 -18.79 3.96
N THR A 295 -16.20 -19.57 3.17
CA THR A 295 -16.35 -19.30 1.73
C THR A 295 -17.08 -18.00 1.47
N ASN A 296 -18.14 -17.68 2.23
CA ASN A 296 -18.85 -16.40 2.14
C ASN A 296 -17.94 -15.20 2.53
N GLU A 297 -17.07 -15.39 3.50
CA GLU A 297 -16.10 -14.36 3.89
C GLU A 297 -15.09 -14.09 2.78
N VAL A 298 -14.50 -15.15 2.21
CA VAL A 298 -13.58 -15.05 1.07
C VAL A 298 -14.25 -14.42 -0.14
N ASP A 299 -15.47 -14.83 -0.46
CA ASP A 299 -16.24 -14.28 -1.58
C ASP A 299 -16.54 -12.79 -1.40
N ARG A 300 -16.90 -12.35 -0.20
CA ARG A 300 -17.09 -10.92 0.12
C ARG A 300 -15.78 -10.13 -0.03
N GLN A 301 -14.66 -10.69 0.41
CA GLN A 301 -13.35 -10.04 0.26
C GLN A 301 -12.95 -9.93 -1.22
N LEU A 302 -13.15 -10.98 -2.01
CA LEU A 302 -12.90 -10.98 -3.45
C LEU A 302 -13.81 -9.96 -4.17
N GLU A 303 -15.10 -9.91 -3.82
CA GLU A 303 -16.03 -8.94 -4.38
C GLU A 303 -15.64 -7.49 -4.02
N ALA A 304 -15.21 -7.24 -2.79
CA ALA A 304 -14.76 -5.93 -2.35
C ALA A 304 -13.50 -5.49 -3.11
N ARG A 305 -12.51 -6.38 -3.27
CA ARG A 305 -11.29 -6.14 -4.06
C ARG A 305 -11.62 -5.87 -5.52
N TYR A 306 -12.52 -6.65 -6.12
CA TYR A 306 -12.96 -6.46 -7.49
C TYR A 306 -13.65 -5.11 -7.69
N LYS A 307 -14.54 -4.70 -6.76
CA LYS A 307 -15.18 -3.38 -6.78
C LYS A 307 -14.17 -2.24 -6.65
N GLN A 308 -13.15 -2.39 -5.80
CA GLN A 308 -12.07 -1.40 -5.68
C GLN A 308 -11.25 -1.31 -6.98
N ALA A 309 -10.91 -2.44 -7.57
CA ALA A 309 -10.21 -2.50 -8.84
C ALA A 309 -11.05 -1.86 -9.97
N GLN A 310 -12.37 -2.14 -10.02
CA GLN A 310 -13.27 -1.48 -10.96
C GLN A 310 -13.30 0.04 -10.78
N ALA A 311 -13.44 0.53 -9.55
CA ALA A 311 -13.45 1.95 -9.26
C ALA A 311 -12.13 2.62 -9.66
N PHE A 312 -10.99 1.94 -9.45
CA PHE A 312 -9.68 2.42 -9.87
C PHE A 312 -9.60 2.55 -11.40
N VAL A 313 -10.01 1.53 -12.15
CA VAL A 313 -10.03 1.55 -13.63
C VAL A 313 -10.98 2.62 -14.16
N GLU A 314 -12.20 2.71 -13.61
CA GLU A 314 -13.16 3.75 -14.02
C GLU A 314 -12.61 5.16 -13.78
N ASN A 315 -11.96 5.38 -12.65
CA ASN A 315 -11.31 6.68 -12.36
C ASN A 315 -10.23 7.01 -13.39
N LEU A 316 -9.43 6.04 -13.83
CA LEU A 316 -8.45 6.26 -14.91
C LEU A 316 -9.12 6.60 -16.23
N LEU A 317 -10.23 5.91 -16.57
CA LEU A 317 -10.96 6.16 -17.82
C LEU A 317 -11.65 7.53 -17.89
N THR A 318 -11.88 8.19 -16.74
CA THR A 318 -12.41 9.56 -16.71
C THR A 318 -11.36 10.63 -16.99
N GLN A 319 -10.07 10.29 -16.95
CA GLN A 319 -8.99 11.26 -17.17
C GLN A 319 -8.87 11.64 -18.66
N ASP A 320 -8.46 12.88 -18.92
CA ASP A 320 -8.22 13.38 -20.29
C ASP A 320 -7.02 12.67 -20.93
N ASP A 321 -5.91 12.55 -20.17
CA ASP A 321 -4.73 11.78 -20.56
C ASP A 321 -4.62 10.50 -19.71
N VAL A 322 -5.22 9.44 -20.21
CA VAL A 322 -5.24 8.12 -19.56
C VAL A 322 -3.82 7.55 -19.44
N ALA A 323 -2.96 7.75 -20.45
CA ALA A 323 -1.60 7.20 -20.40
C ALA A 323 -0.75 7.87 -19.30
N ALA A 324 -0.78 9.20 -19.20
CA ALA A 324 -0.10 9.93 -18.14
C ALA A 324 -0.65 9.56 -16.75
N ALA A 325 -1.97 9.45 -16.61
CA ALA A 325 -2.60 9.04 -15.34
C ALA A 325 -2.23 7.61 -14.94
N THR A 326 -2.09 6.69 -15.90
CA THR A 326 -1.64 5.31 -15.68
C THR A 326 -0.19 5.27 -15.21
N ARG A 327 0.72 5.99 -15.91
CA ARG A 327 2.15 6.08 -15.51
C ARG A 327 2.33 6.62 -14.09
N ALA A 328 1.53 7.61 -13.70
CA ALA A 328 1.58 8.20 -12.36
C ALA A 328 1.09 7.28 -11.23
N ARG A 329 0.44 6.15 -11.57
CA ARG A 329 -0.19 5.23 -10.59
C ARG A 329 0.15 3.76 -10.88
N LEU A 330 1.33 3.48 -11.43
CA LEU A 330 1.75 2.11 -11.77
C LEU A 330 1.78 1.18 -10.56
N ASP A 331 2.12 1.69 -9.39
CA ASP A 331 2.10 0.97 -8.11
C ASP A 331 0.69 0.51 -7.67
N GLY A 332 -0.36 1.13 -8.19
CA GLY A 332 -1.75 0.74 -7.97
C GLY A 332 -2.24 -0.44 -8.83
N PHE A 333 -1.44 -0.91 -9.80
CA PHE A 333 -1.83 -2.00 -10.69
C PHE A 333 -1.55 -3.37 -10.07
N THR A 334 -2.46 -3.79 -9.18
CA THR A 334 -2.50 -5.17 -8.68
C THR A 334 -3.02 -6.13 -9.74
N GLN A 335 -2.88 -7.45 -9.51
CA GLN A 335 -3.44 -8.47 -10.40
C GLN A 335 -4.96 -8.28 -10.61
N ASP A 336 -5.71 -7.94 -9.55
CA ASP A 336 -7.16 -7.68 -9.66
C ASP A 336 -7.48 -6.51 -10.61
N VAL A 337 -6.65 -5.46 -10.62
CA VAL A 337 -6.80 -4.32 -11.54
C VAL A 337 -6.51 -4.73 -12.98
N VAL A 338 -5.46 -5.52 -13.20
CA VAL A 338 -5.14 -6.05 -14.53
C VAL A 338 -6.27 -6.93 -15.06
N ASP A 339 -6.83 -7.81 -14.24
CA ASP A 339 -7.95 -8.68 -14.61
C ASP A 339 -9.21 -7.87 -14.94
N VAL A 340 -9.47 -6.78 -14.19
CA VAL A 340 -10.57 -5.85 -14.49
C VAL A 340 -10.33 -5.12 -15.81
N VAL A 341 -9.11 -4.65 -16.10
CA VAL A 341 -8.78 -4.01 -17.40
C VAL A 341 -9.07 -4.96 -18.55
N GLN A 342 -8.59 -6.22 -18.46
CA GLN A 342 -8.83 -7.22 -19.50
C GLN A 342 -10.31 -7.56 -19.67
N THR A 343 -11.03 -7.73 -18.56
CA THR A 343 -12.47 -8.02 -18.58
C THR A 343 -13.26 -6.85 -19.18
N THR A 344 -12.93 -5.61 -18.78
CA THR A 344 -13.58 -4.40 -19.28
C THR A 344 -13.29 -4.19 -20.78
N LEU A 345 -12.06 -4.49 -21.23
CA LEU A 345 -11.69 -4.42 -22.64
C LEU A 345 -12.50 -5.40 -23.48
N ARG A 346 -12.67 -6.65 -23.01
CA ARG A 346 -13.50 -7.63 -23.67
C ARG A 346 -14.96 -7.19 -23.75
N GLN A 347 -15.53 -6.69 -22.65
CA GLN A 347 -16.91 -6.18 -22.62
C GLN A 347 -17.12 -4.98 -23.54
N ALA A 348 -16.14 -4.06 -23.62
CA ALA A 348 -16.17 -2.92 -24.53
C ALA A 348 -16.14 -3.38 -26.00
N SER A 349 -15.35 -4.42 -26.29
CA SER A 349 -15.30 -5.05 -27.63
C SER A 349 -16.64 -5.68 -28.01
N GLU A 350 -17.25 -6.45 -27.13
CA GLU A 350 -18.56 -7.09 -27.36
C GLU A 350 -19.67 -6.06 -27.61
N LYS A 351 -19.58 -4.87 -26.97
CA LYS A 351 -20.52 -3.76 -27.12
C LYS A 351 -20.15 -2.79 -28.24
N ASN A 352 -19.04 -2.99 -28.95
CA ASN A 352 -18.48 -2.10 -29.95
C ASN A 352 -18.23 -0.66 -29.44
N ASP A 353 -17.86 -0.52 -28.14
CA ASP A 353 -17.51 0.76 -27.55
C ASP A 353 -16.04 1.12 -27.85
N TYR A 354 -15.82 1.62 -29.09
CA TYR A 354 -14.48 1.94 -29.56
C TYR A 354 -13.80 3.05 -28.77
N ALA A 355 -14.56 4.00 -28.20
CA ALA A 355 -14.00 5.07 -27.41
C ALA A 355 -13.41 4.53 -26.10
N ARG A 356 -14.14 3.65 -25.43
CA ARG A 356 -13.70 2.98 -24.20
C ARG A 356 -12.55 2.01 -24.48
N MET A 357 -12.62 1.24 -25.57
CA MET A 357 -11.53 0.37 -26.02
C MET A 357 -10.23 1.14 -26.23
N GLY A 358 -10.26 2.28 -26.93
CA GLY A 358 -9.07 3.09 -27.15
C GLY A 358 -8.42 3.61 -25.88
N LYS A 359 -9.22 3.95 -24.86
CA LYS A 359 -8.71 4.34 -23.53
C LYS A 359 -8.08 3.15 -22.80
N LEU A 360 -8.73 1.99 -22.80
CA LEU A 360 -8.23 0.77 -22.18
C LEU A 360 -6.94 0.26 -22.84
N GLN A 361 -6.83 0.35 -24.16
CA GLN A 361 -5.62 0.00 -24.90
C GLN A 361 -4.42 0.85 -24.46
N LYS A 362 -4.62 2.15 -24.22
CA LYS A 362 -3.57 3.02 -23.68
C LYS A 362 -3.08 2.57 -22.29
N ILE A 363 -3.99 2.06 -21.44
CA ILE A 363 -3.60 1.47 -20.14
C ILE A 363 -2.72 0.25 -20.39
N VAL A 364 -3.15 -0.67 -21.27
CA VAL A 364 -2.39 -1.89 -21.60
C VAL A 364 -1.02 -1.56 -22.19
N GLU A 365 -0.93 -0.59 -23.10
CA GLU A 365 0.34 -0.13 -23.68
C GLU A 365 1.31 0.37 -22.60
N VAL A 366 0.84 1.20 -21.66
CA VAL A 366 1.67 1.69 -20.54
C VAL A 366 2.12 0.56 -19.63
N LEU A 367 1.26 -0.41 -19.36
CA LEU A 367 1.62 -1.57 -18.55
C LEU A 367 2.64 -2.46 -19.26
N GLN A 368 2.53 -2.65 -20.58
CA GLN A 368 3.50 -3.38 -21.39
C GLN A 368 4.85 -2.66 -21.42
N GLU A 369 4.84 -1.33 -21.63
CA GLU A 369 6.06 -0.52 -21.53
C GLU A 369 6.75 -0.69 -20.17
N ALA A 370 5.97 -0.61 -19.08
CA ALA A 370 6.48 -0.74 -17.71
C ALA A 370 6.96 -2.18 -17.38
N SER A 371 6.37 -3.20 -18.02
CA SER A 371 6.74 -4.61 -17.83
C SER A 371 7.90 -5.04 -18.71
N THR A 372 8.25 -4.22 -19.73
CA THR A 372 9.38 -4.53 -20.60
C THR A 372 10.67 -4.15 -19.90
N PRO A 373 11.56 -5.10 -19.60
CA PRO A 373 12.81 -4.79 -18.94
C PRO A 373 13.64 -3.85 -19.83
N PRO A 374 14.39 -2.89 -19.27
CA PRO A 374 15.31 -2.08 -20.02
C PRO A 374 16.20 -2.96 -20.92
N PRO A 375 16.61 -2.47 -22.11
CA PRO A 375 17.44 -3.24 -23.03
C PRO A 375 18.69 -3.84 -22.38
N GLU A 376 19.25 -3.15 -21.40
CA GLU A 376 20.40 -3.57 -20.60
C GLU A 376 20.07 -4.79 -19.76
N VAL A 377 18.92 -4.81 -19.10
CA VAL A 377 18.46 -5.94 -18.24
C VAL A 377 18.13 -7.15 -19.10
N ALA A 378 17.39 -6.95 -20.19
CA ALA A 378 17.11 -8.04 -21.16
C ALA A 378 18.40 -8.59 -21.79
N PHE A 379 19.44 -7.76 -21.91
CA PHE A 379 20.75 -8.22 -22.37
C PHE A 379 21.49 -9.01 -21.30
N ILE A 380 21.40 -8.62 -20.02
CA ILE A 380 21.96 -9.40 -18.89
C ILE A 380 21.34 -10.79 -18.85
N GLU A 381 20.01 -10.92 -18.96
CA GLU A 381 19.32 -12.22 -18.99
C GLU A 381 19.88 -13.13 -20.10
N ARG A 382 20.02 -12.59 -21.32
CA ARG A 382 20.61 -13.36 -22.44
C ARG A 382 22.06 -13.78 -22.20
N LEU A 383 22.86 -12.95 -21.51
CA LEU A 383 24.23 -13.30 -21.16
C LEU A 383 24.30 -14.40 -20.11
N LEU A 384 23.31 -14.45 -19.21
CA LEU A 384 23.19 -15.54 -18.22
C LEU A 384 22.83 -16.88 -18.86
N ASP A 385 22.08 -16.86 -19.97
CA ASP A 385 21.70 -18.06 -20.72
C ASP A 385 22.82 -18.56 -21.66
N ALA A 386 23.90 -17.80 -21.81
CA ALA A 386 25.02 -18.21 -22.65
C ALA A 386 25.68 -19.52 -22.10
N PRO A 387 26.06 -20.49 -22.97
CA PRO A 387 26.52 -21.79 -22.52
C PRO A 387 27.87 -21.73 -21.78
N ASP A 388 28.76 -20.79 -22.15
CA ASP A 388 30.12 -20.66 -21.62
C ASP A 388 30.64 -19.22 -21.71
N GLU A 389 31.88 -19.00 -21.22
CA GLU A 389 32.56 -17.68 -21.24
C GLU A 389 32.78 -17.16 -22.69
N ALA A 390 33.07 -18.08 -23.63
CA ALA A 390 33.25 -17.70 -25.03
C ALA A 390 31.95 -17.23 -25.69
N GLY A 391 30.83 -17.85 -25.34
CA GLY A 391 29.50 -17.40 -25.73
C GLY A 391 29.18 -16.00 -25.18
N VAL A 392 29.52 -15.73 -23.93
CA VAL A 392 29.37 -14.40 -23.29
C VAL A 392 30.22 -13.37 -24.04
N GLU A 393 31.50 -13.64 -24.29
CA GLU A 393 32.40 -12.72 -25.02
C GLU A 393 31.86 -12.39 -26.41
N LYS A 394 31.39 -13.37 -27.17
CA LYS A 394 30.81 -13.19 -28.50
C LYS A 394 29.56 -12.31 -28.45
N MET A 395 28.67 -12.54 -27.49
CA MET A 395 27.45 -11.73 -27.33
C MET A 395 27.77 -10.29 -26.93
N LEU A 396 28.81 -10.07 -26.11
CA LEU A 396 29.30 -8.73 -25.76
C LEU A 396 29.90 -8.00 -26.99
N GLU A 397 30.62 -8.72 -27.88
CA GLU A 397 31.15 -8.16 -29.13
C GLU A 397 30.03 -7.76 -30.09
N GLU A 398 29.03 -8.64 -30.29
CA GLU A 398 27.88 -8.40 -31.15
C GLU A 398 27.01 -7.23 -30.66
N ASN A 399 26.97 -7.00 -29.35
CA ASN A 399 26.17 -5.96 -28.71
C ASN A 399 27.01 -4.87 -28.01
N ALA A 400 28.18 -4.58 -28.55
CA ALA A 400 29.14 -3.67 -27.94
C ALA A 400 28.59 -2.24 -27.64
N ALA A 401 27.53 -1.81 -28.33
CA ALA A 401 26.86 -0.54 -28.08
C ALA A 401 26.08 -0.52 -26.75
N LEU A 402 25.57 -1.65 -26.29
CA LEU A 402 24.85 -1.80 -25.01
C LEU A 402 25.82 -1.90 -23.81
N VAL A 403 27.09 -2.25 -24.04
CA VAL A 403 28.09 -2.36 -22.98
C VAL A 403 28.65 -0.96 -22.66
N ASN A 404 27.91 -0.22 -21.86
CA ASN A 404 28.22 1.12 -21.36
C ASN A 404 28.40 1.09 -19.83
N GLU A 405 28.68 2.23 -19.22
CA GLU A 405 28.89 2.35 -17.78
C GLU A 405 27.64 1.95 -16.97
N GLN A 406 26.45 2.36 -17.43
CA GLN A 406 25.16 2.02 -16.79
C GLN A 406 24.90 0.51 -16.82
N PHE A 407 25.20 -0.15 -17.92
CA PHE A 407 25.12 -1.62 -18.02
C PHE A 407 26.04 -2.32 -17.01
N LEU A 408 27.30 -1.86 -16.88
CA LEU A 408 28.26 -2.45 -15.94
C LEU A 408 27.85 -2.20 -14.49
N GLU A 409 27.33 -1.01 -14.17
CA GLU A 409 26.79 -0.72 -12.84
C GLU A 409 25.56 -1.57 -12.52
N ALA A 410 24.61 -1.72 -13.45
CA ALA A 410 23.45 -2.56 -13.27
C ALA A 410 23.84 -4.03 -13.04
N LEU A 411 24.75 -4.57 -13.85
CA LEU A 411 25.22 -5.94 -13.73
C LEU A 411 26.00 -6.17 -12.43
N GLY A 412 26.86 -5.20 -12.03
CA GLY A 412 27.59 -5.24 -10.77
C GLY A 412 26.66 -5.14 -9.55
N GLY A 413 25.65 -4.28 -9.62
CA GLY A 413 24.63 -4.14 -8.58
C GLY A 413 23.82 -5.41 -8.38
N LEU A 414 23.38 -6.05 -9.48
CA LEU A 414 22.68 -7.35 -9.44
C LEU A 414 23.55 -8.44 -8.85
N ALA A 415 24.82 -8.54 -9.25
CA ALA A 415 25.77 -9.51 -8.72
C ALA A 415 25.98 -9.33 -7.21
N ALA A 416 26.18 -8.08 -6.75
CA ALA A 416 26.34 -7.77 -5.33
C ALA A 416 25.09 -8.07 -4.51
N GLN A 417 23.90 -7.78 -5.05
CA GLN A 417 22.62 -8.06 -4.39
C GLN A 417 22.37 -9.55 -4.24
N MET A 418 22.66 -10.35 -5.29
CA MET A 418 22.51 -11.80 -5.23
C MET A 418 23.52 -12.45 -4.28
N THR A 419 24.77 -11.97 -4.27
CA THR A 419 25.79 -12.44 -3.32
C THR A 419 25.42 -12.12 -1.87
N ALA A 420 24.81 -10.96 -1.62
CA ALA A 420 24.30 -10.60 -0.27
C ALA A 420 23.14 -11.49 0.20
N GLN A 421 22.42 -12.14 -0.70
CA GLN A 421 21.36 -13.12 -0.42
C GLN A 421 21.88 -14.57 -0.34
N ASP A 422 23.17 -14.76 -0.49
CA ASP A 422 23.83 -16.07 -0.48
C ASP A 422 23.56 -16.80 0.86
N GLY A 423 22.96 -17.99 0.75
CA GLY A 423 22.64 -18.87 1.90
C GLY A 423 21.22 -19.43 1.94
N LYS A 424 20.33 -19.09 0.99
CA LYS A 424 18.93 -19.57 1.06
C LYS A 424 18.65 -20.83 0.23
N ASP A 425 19.29 -21.03 -0.94
CA ASP A 425 19.17 -22.24 -1.74
C ASP A 425 20.33 -22.37 -2.76
N GLU A 426 20.50 -23.60 -3.32
CA GLU A 426 21.54 -23.91 -4.26
C GLU A 426 21.38 -23.19 -5.62
N GLN A 427 20.14 -22.91 -6.03
CA GLN A 427 19.85 -22.21 -7.29
C GLN A 427 20.25 -20.74 -7.20
N THR A 428 19.97 -20.08 -6.07
CA THR A 428 20.38 -18.69 -5.81
C THR A 428 21.90 -18.55 -5.82
N ARG A 429 22.62 -19.50 -5.23
CA ARG A 429 24.08 -19.51 -5.25
C ARG A 429 24.65 -19.69 -6.66
N MET A 430 24.13 -20.66 -7.44
CA MET A 430 24.56 -20.86 -8.83
C MET A 430 24.32 -19.62 -9.70
N LEU A 431 23.19 -18.90 -9.49
CA LEU A 431 22.89 -17.69 -10.22
C LEU A 431 23.84 -16.54 -9.82
N ALA A 432 24.18 -16.40 -8.54
CA ALA A 432 25.15 -15.42 -8.06
C ALA A 432 26.54 -15.65 -8.67
N GLU A 433 27.05 -16.89 -8.63
CA GLU A 433 28.33 -17.28 -9.25
C GLU A 433 28.32 -17.00 -10.76
N ARG A 434 27.19 -17.26 -11.44
CA ARG A 434 27.05 -16.97 -12.87
C ARG A 434 27.05 -15.48 -13.17
N LEU A 435 26.33 -14.67 -12.38
CA LEU A 435 26.33 -13.20 -12.51
C LEU A 435 27.73 -12.61 -12.31
N GLU A 436 28.48 -13.09 -11.30
CA GLU A 436 29.87 -12.65 -11.08
C GLU A 436 30.78 -13.01 -12.26
N ALA A 437 30.63 -14.20 -12.82
CA ALA A 437 31.43 -14.62 -13.98
C ALA A 437 31.13 -13.74 -15.21
N VAL A 438 29.86 -13.48 -15.49
CA VAL A 438 29.42 -12.60 -16.58
C VAL A 438 29.91 -11.18 -16.34
N HIS A 439 29.80 -10.63 -15.12
CA HIS A 439 30.27 -9.30 -14.77
C HIS A 439 31.79 -9.15 -14.98
N LYS A 440 32.58 -10.14 -14.54
CA LYS A 440 34.03 -10.16 -14.74
C LYS A 440 34.41 -10.17 -16.23
N THR A 441 33.69 -10.93 -17.04
CA THR A 441 33.91 -11.00 -18.50
C THR A 441 33.51 -9.69 -19.18
N ALA A 442 32.39 -9.08 -18.78
CA ALA A 442 31.94 -7.77 -19.28
C ALA A 442 32.92 -6.64 -18.93
N LEU A 443 33.47 -6.64 -17.71
CA LEU A 443 34.52 -5.70 -17.30
C LEU A 443 35.79 -5.83 -18.14
N LYS A 444 36.27 -7.08 -18.35
CA LYS A 444 37.42 -7.35 -19.21
C LYS A 444 37.21 -6.85 -20.64
N PHE A 445 35.99 -7.11 -21.19
CA PHE A 445 35.61 -6.63 -22.52
C PHE A 445 35.60 -5.09 -22.60
N SER A 446 34.99 -4.41 -21.64
CA SER A 446 34.93 -2.96 -21.57
C SER A 446 36.36 -2.33 -21.49
N MET A 447 37.23 -2.92 -20.66
CA MET A 447 38.63 -2.50 -20.55
C MET A 447 39.39 -2.63 -21.90
N LYS A 448 39.27 -3.77 -22.58
CA LYS A 448 39.87 -4.00 -23.90
C LYS A 448 39.36 -2.96 -24.93
N LYS A 449 38.04 -2.72 -24.94
CA LYS A 449 37.40 -1.72 -25.84
C LYS A 449 37.94 -0.30 -25.60
N ASN A 450 38.22 0.08 -24.35
CA ASN A 450 38.68 1.40 -23.97
C ASN A 450 40.21 1.56 -24.18
N MET A 451 40.99 0.45 -24.14
CA MET A 451 42.45 0.49 -24.45
C MET A 451 42.76 0.44 -25.95
N GLY A 452 41.80 0.05 -26.79
CA GLY A 452 41.92 0.01 -28.26
C GLY A 452 41.44 1.29 -28.96
N LYS A 453 41.08 2.31 -28.21
CA LYS A 453 40.86 3.69 -28.67
C LYS A 453 42.06 4.56 -28.27
#